data_a6b5cc587e7679225fcbda5e1552a0f7
#
_entry.id   a6b5cc587e7679225fcbda5e1552a0f7
#
_cell.length_a   1.000
_cell.length_b   1.000
_cell.length_c   1.000
_cell.angle_alpha   90.00
_cell.angle_beta   90.00
_cell.angle_gamma   90.00
#
_symmetry.space_group_name_H-M   'P 1'
#
loop_
_entity.id
_entity.type
_entity.pdbx_description
1 polymer ?
#
loop_
_entity_poly.entity_id
_entity_poly.type
_entity_poly.pdbx_seq_one_letter_code
_entity_poly.pdbx_strand_id
1 'polypeptide(L)'
;MVSSKPSNAGFTLIELLIVVAITAILAAIALPGMERLIASQRINNRADQLNALFQFARAEAIRTNKPVLICPTVIKKNTATSNECKNFDEYNNGSGWQGFLAFIDMNLNGHYEASIDSSVRVVALNQNVSDESKIKVKARWEVCDTKNSSCQAEVKGSKNLGFMPNGQFGLGYGENADNWVIGQSSYVIELLDSKYAQIKRRIVISPSGKPFFMQWTE
;
A
#
# COMPACT_ATOMS: atom_id res chain seq x y z
N MET A 1 -42.93 -58.54 -15.14
CA MET A 1 -42.17 -57.32 -14.82
C MET A 1 -40.73 -57.56 -15.20
N VAL A 2 -40.24 -56.98 -16.31
CA VAL A 2 -38.83 -57.09 -16.74
C VAL A 2 -38.10 -55.92 -16.15
N SER A 3 -37.24 -56.17 -15.15
CA SER A 3 -36.35 -55.17 -14.57
C SER A 3 -35.15 -54.93 -15.55
N SER A 4 -35.13 -53.83 -16.18
CA SER A 4 -33.97 -53.36 -16.97
C SER A 4 -32.87 -52.87 -16.03
N LYS A 5 -31.77 -53.61 -15.93
CA LYS A 5 -30.54 -53.18 -15.25
C LYS A 5 -29.96 -51.94 -15.98
N PRO A 6 -29.66 -50.85 -15.27
CA PRO A 6 -28.94 -49.76 -15.88
C PRO A 6 -27.55 -50.23 -16.34
N SER A 7 -27.20 -50.02 -17.59
CA SER A 7 -25.84 -50.25 -18.12
C SER A 7 -24.91 -49.16 -17.56
N ASN A 8 -23.97 -49.50 -16.71
CA ASN A 8 -22.87 -48.63 -16.35
C ASN A 8 -21.92 -48.52 -17.54
N ALA A 9 -22.10 -47.50 -18.34
CA ALA A 9 -21.13 -47.11 -19.38
C ALA A 9 -19.93 -46.46 -18.67
N GLY A 10 -18.81 -47.16 -18.64
CA GLY A 10 -17.53 -46.61 -18.14
C GLY A 10 -16.89 -45.76 -19.26
N PHE A 11 -16.11 -44.74 -18.86
CA PHE A 11 -15.31 -43.91 -19.75
C PHE A 11 -14.20 -44.76 -20.42
N THR A 12 -13.94 -44.49 -21.68
CA THR A 12 -12.81 -45.10 -22.38
C THR A 12 -11.52 -44.34 -22.05
N LEU A 13 -10.38 -45.04 -22.10
CA LEU A 13 -9.07 -44.45 -21.86
C LEU A 13 -8.77 -43.32 -22.86
N ILE A 14 -9.23 -43.46 -24.11
CA ILE A 14 -9.05 -42.44 -25.16
C ILE A 14 -9.87 -41.17 -24.90
N GLU A 15 -11.08 -41.32 -24.36
CA GLU A 15 -11.91 -40.17 -23.94
C GLU A 15 -11.26 -39.36 -22.85
N LEU A 16 -10.66 -40.04 -21.83
CA LEU A 16 -9.91 -39.39 -20.78
C LEU A 16 -8.69 -38.64 -21.34
N LEU A 17 -7.92 -39.23 -22.24
CA LEU A 17 -6.76 -38.61 -22.86
C LEU A 17 -7.13 -37.34 -23.66
N ILE A 18 -8.23 -37.39 -24.43
CA ILE A 18 -8.70 -36.22 -25.19
C ILE A 18 -9.10 -35.09 -24.25
N VAL A 19 -9.84 -35.37 -23.18
CA VAL A 19 -10.25 -34.35 -22.17
C VAL A 19 -9.04 -33.73 -21.49
N VAL A 20 -8.04 -34.51 -21.07
CA VAL A 20 -6.81 -34.00 -20.47
C VAL A 20 -6.02 -33.14 -21.47
N ALA A 21 -5.93 -33.55 -22.73
CA ALA A 21 -5.25 -32.76 -23.78
C ALA A 21 -5.91 -31.39 -23.99
N ILE A 22 -7.23 -31.35 -24.09
CA ILE A 22 -7.99 -30.11 -24.28
C ILE A 22 -7.88 -29.22 -23.07
N THR A 23 -8.02 -29.76 -21.84
CA THR A 23 -7.89 -28.98 -20.60
C THR A 23 -6.48 -28.40 -20.40
N ALA A 24 -5.44 -29.15 -20.81
CA ALA A 24 -4.06 -28.65 -20.75
C ALA A 24 -3.84 -27.45 -21.68
N ILE A 25 -4.39 -27.51 -22.91
CA ILE A 25 -4.31 -26.38 -23.87
C ILE A 25 -5.04 -25.14 -23.31
N LEU A 26 -6.27 -25.33 -22.80
CA LEU A 26 -7.04 -24.23 -22.22
C LEU A 26 -6.36 -23.63 -21.01
N ALA A 27 -5.78 -24.45 -20.12
CA ALA A 27 -5.03 -23.99 -18.97
C ALA A 27 -3.79 -23.16 -19.37
N ALA A 28 -3.06 -23.59 -20.40
CA ALA A 28 -1.87 -22.88 -20.88
C ALA A 28 -2.17 -21.44 -21.35
N ILE A 29 -3.35 -21.21 -21.90
CA ILE A 29 -3.81 -19.88 -22.35
C ILE A 29 -4.37 -19.06 -21.18
N ALA A 30 -5.08 -19.69 -20.25
CA ALA A 30 -5.75 -19.01 -19.14
C ALA A 30 -4.80 -18.52 -18.04
N LEU A 31 -3.75 -19.28 -17.73
CA LEU A 31 -2.82 -19.00 -16.63
C LEU A 31 -2.14 -17.61 -16.70
N PRO A 32 -1.59 -17.15 -17.85
CA PRO A 32 -0.95 -15.84 -17.93
C PRO A 32 -1.91 -14.67 -17.68
N GLY A 33 -3.18 -14.82 -18.11
CA GLY A 33 -4.22 -13.82 -17.87
C GLY A 33 -4.60 -13.69 -16.39
N MET A 34 -4.64 -14.81 -15.67
CA MET A 34 -4.97 -14.87 -14.26
C MET A 34 -3.90 -14.18 -13.39
N GLU A 35 -2.62 -14.31 -13.71
CA GLU A 35 -1.55 -13.64 -12.97
C GLU A 35 -1.70 -12.10 -12.99
N ARG A 36 -2.03 -11.52 -14.15
CA ARG A 36 -2.26 -10.08 -14.29
C ARG A 36 -3.48 -9.62 -13.50
N LEU A 37 -4.56 -10.43 -13.52
CA LEU A 37 -5.75 -10.13 -12.74
C LEU A 37 -5.45 -10.12 -11.24
N ILE A 38 -4.71 -11.11 -10.73
CA ILE A 38 -4.29 -11.18 -9.33
C ILE A 38 -3.39 -9.98 -8.97
N ALA A 39 -2.47 -9.59 -9.85
CA ALA A 39 -1.62 -8.41 -9.65
C ALA A 39 -2.46 -7.14 -9.55
N SER A 40 -3.43 -6.95 -10.45
CA SER A 40 -4.35 -5.80 -10.43
C SER A 40 -5.18 -5.75 -9.15
N GLN A 41 -5.77 -6.86 -8.73
CA GLN A 41 -6.52 -6.93 -7.48
C GLN A 41 -5.64 -6.63 -6.26
N ARG A 42 -4.39 -7.12 -6.25
CA ARG A 42 -3.42 -6.82 -5.19
C ARG A 42 -3.17 -5.33 -5.07
N ILE A 43 -2.86 -4.65 -6.17
CA ILE A 43 -2.58 -3.21 -6.18
C ILE A 43 -3.81 -2.43 -5.74
N ASN A 44 -4.99 -2.74 -6.27
CA ASN A 44 -6.23 -2.09 -5.88
C ASN A 44 -6.50 -2.25 -4.38
N ASN A 45 -6.45 -3.48 -3.86
CA ASN A 45 -6.69 -3.74 -2.44
C ASN A 45 -5.69 -3.01 -1.52
N ARG A 46 -4.41 -2.93 -1.92
CA ARG A 46 -3.40 -2.19 -1.13
C ARG A 46 -3.62 -0.69 -1.21
N ALA A 47 -4.00 -0.17 -2.36
CA ALA A 47 -4.35 1.23 -2.52
C ALA A 47 -5.58 1.62 -1.70
N ASP A 48 -6.63 0.79 -1.69
CA ASP A 48 -7.83 1.02 -0.88
C ASP A 48 -7.52 1.01 0.62
N GLN A 49 -6.70 0.05 1.08
CA GLN A 49 -6.25 -0.02 2.48
C GLN A 49 -5.44 1.22 2.88
N LEU A 50 -4.56 1.68 2.01
CA LEU A 50 -3.73 2.88 2.27
C LEU A 50 -4.58 4.15 2.25
N ASN A 51 -5.51 4.27 1.30
CA ASN A 51 -6.46 5.38 1.28
C ASN A 51 -7.32 5.43 2.55
N ALA A 52 -7.78 4.28 3.02
CA ALA A 52 -8.51 4.17 4.29
C ALA A 52 -7.64 4.53 5.51
N LEU A 53 -6.32 4.21 5.48
CA LEU A 53 -5.38 4.66 6.51
C LEU A 53 -5.33 6.18 6.59
N PHE A 54 -5.19 6.87 5.44
CA PHE A 54 -5.14 8.33 5.41
C PHE A 54 -6.45 8.98 5.88
N GLN A 55 -7.59 8.46 5.44
CA GLN A 55 -8.89 8.96 5.91
C GLN A 55 -9.04 8.80 7.43
N PHE A 56 -8.65 7.64 7.95
CA PHE A 56 -8.73 7.36 9.38
C PHE A 56 -7.75 8.22 10.18
N ALA A 57 -6.50 8.35 9.74
CA ALA A 57 -5.50 9.19 10.38
C ALA A 57 -5.95 10.66 10.47
N ARG A 58 -6.54 11.18 9.38
CA ARG A 58 -7.12 12.52 9.36
C ARG A 58 -8.25 12.68 10.38
N ALA A 59 -9.20 11.74 10.38
CA ALA A 59 -10.32 11.79 11.31
C ALA A 59 -9.83 11.71 12.76
N GLU A 60 -8.82 10.91 13.04
CA GLU A 60 -8.24 10.74 14.36
C GLU A 60 -7.49 11.99 14.83
N ALA A 61 -6.76 12.67 13.92
CA ALA A 61 -6.09 13.92 14.24
C ALA A 61 -7.10 15.01 14.67
N ILE A 62 -8.22 15.12 13.95
CA ILE A 62 -9.31 16.06 14.27
C ILE A 62 -9.97 15.67 15.60
N ARG A 63 -10.25 14.36 15.80
CA ARG A 63 -10.92 13.84 16.98
C ARG A 63 -10.13 14.04 18.27
N THR A 64 -8.82 13.77 18.21
CA THR A 64 -7.95 13.82 19.38
C THR A 64 -7.35 15.20 19.63
N ASN A 65 -7.52 16.12 18.67
CA ASN A 65 -6.85 17.42 18.64
C ASN A 65 -5.31 17.32 18.80
N LYS A 66 -4.74 16.24 18.22
CA LYS A 66 -3.30 15.97 18.21
C LYS A 66 -2.84 15.59 16.80
N PRO A 67 -1.57 15.82 16.45
CA PRO A 67 -1.05 15.36 15.17
C PRO A 67 -1.10 13.83 15.07
N VAL A 68 -1.50 13.32 13.91
CA VAL A 68 -1.39 11.90 13.58
C VAL A 68 -0.38 11.76 12.46
N LEU A 69 0.76 11.20 12.79
CA LEU A 69 1.88 11.04 11.88
C LEU A 69 1.84 9.67 11.19
N ILE A 70 2.45 9.60 10.03
CA ILE A 70 2.50 8.40 9.20
C ILE A 70 3.94 8.17 8.78
N CYS A 71 4.44 6.97 9.06
CA CYS A 71 5.79 6.56 8.69
C CYS A 71 5.80 5.20 8.00
N PRO A 72 6.79 4.92 7.15
CA PRO A 72 7.09 3.56 6.74
C PRO A 72 7.45 2.72 7.97
N THR A 73 7.01 1.47 8.00
CA THR A 73 7.26 0.58 9.15
C THR A 73 7.67 -0.81 8.72
N VAL A 74 8.45 -1.46 9.57
CA VAL A 74 8.71 -2.90 9.52
C VAL A 74 7.76 -3.59 10.48
N ILE A 75 6.94 -4.49 9.94
CA ILE A 75 5.96 -5.24 10.72
C ILE A 75 6.63 -6.48 11.30
N LYS A 76 6.85 -6.49 12.59
CA LYS A 76 7.43 -7.63 13.31
C LYS A 76 6.31 -8.59 13.73
N LYS A 77 6.32 -9.80 13.19
CA LYS A 77 5.25 -10.79 13.39
C LYS A 77 5.23 -11.47 14.78
N ASN A 78 6.33 -11.46 15.53
CA ASN A 78 6.51 -12.40 16.63
C ASN A 78 7.18 -11.85 17.90
N THR A 79 7.16 -10.57 18.18
CA THR A 79 7.89 -10.06 19.33
C THR A 79 7.13 -9.01 20.10
N ALA A 80 7.35 -8.98 21.40
CA ALA A 80 7.01 -7.88 22.30
C ALA A 80 7.66 -6.53 21.90
N THR A 81 8.41 -6.48 20.81
CA THR A 81 8.95 -5.26 20.24
C THR A 81 7.91 -4.62 19.32
N SER A 82 7.52 -3.43 19.69
CA SER A 82 6.66 -2.52 18.92
C SER A 82 7.15 -2.33 17.48
N ASN A 83 6.21 -2.00 16.60
CA ASN A 83 6.54 -1.50 15.28
C ASN A 83 7.47 -0.29 15.44
N GLU A 84 8.42 -0.15 14.52
CA GLU A 84 9.35 0.97 14.48
C GLU A 84 9.10 1.77 13.22
N CYS A 85 9.06 3.08 13.33
CA CYS A 85 9.13 3.96 12.17
C CYS A 85 10.50 3.86 11.52
N LYS A 86 10.50 3.82 10.20
CA LYS A 86 11.69 3.89 9.36
C LYS A 86 11.64 5.15 8.53
N ASN A 87 12.81 5.68 8.17
CA ASN A 87 12.87 6.80 7.25
C ASN A 87 12.44 6.36 5.85
N PHE A 88 11.88 7.27 5.08
CA PHE A 88 11.47 6.99 3.70
C PHE A 88 12.66 6.59 2.82
N ASP A 89 13.87 7.03 3.14
CA ASP A 89 15.12 6.75 2.40
C ASP A 89 15.77 5.41 2.76
N GLU A 90 15.41 4.78 3.89
CA GLU A 90 16.10 3.59 4.41
C GLU A 90 15.83 2.32 3.62
N TYR A 91 14.84 2.30 2.74
CA TYR A 91 14.49 1.15 1.94
C TYR A 91 14.76 1.39 0.46
N ASN A 92 15.99 1.17 0.01
CA ASN A 92 16.37 1.07 -1.41
C ASN A 92 15.55 1.98 -2.34
N ASN A 93 15.57 3.29 -2.08
CA ASN A 93 14.79 4.27 -2.84
C ASN A 93 13.27 3.99 -2.85
N GLY A 94 12.72 3.59 -1.71
CA GLY A 94 11.29 3.40 -1.54
C GLY A 94 10.69 2.15 -2.20
N SER A 95 11.50 1.32 -2.82
CA SER A 95 10.98 0.20 -3.61
C SER A 95 10.48 -0.99 -2.77
N GLY A 96 10.75 -1.03 -1.48
CA GLY A 96 10.51 -2.23 -0.67
C GLY A 96 9.84 -2.01 0.68
N TRP A 97 9.04 -0.97 0.87
CA TRP A 97 8.36 -0.76 2.16
C TRP A 97 7.45 -1.93 2.50
N GLN A 98 7.57 -2.40 3.75
CA GLN A 98 6.71 -3.47 4.23
C GLN A 98 5.30 -2.95 4.52
N GLY A 99 5.18 -1.74 5.04
CA GLY A 99 3.91 -1.11 5.34
C GLY A 99 4.02 0.31 5.86
N PHE A 100 2.90 0.83 6.31
CA PHE A 100 2.79 2.15 6.92
C PHE A 100 2.14 2.04 8.29
N LEU A 101 2.68 2.76 9.25
CA LEU A 101 2.13 2.97 10.58
C LEU A 101 1.59 4.39 10.68
N ALA A 102 0.35 4.54 11.16
CA ALA A 102 -0.19 5.80 11.62
C ALA A 102 -0.21 5.81 13.15
N PHE A 103 0.26 6.87 13.78
CA PHE A 103 0.32 7.02 15.23
C PHE A 103 -0.02 8.45 15.67
N ILE A 104 -0.56 8.58 16.87
CA ILE A 104 -0.76 9.88 17.51
C ILE A 104 0.55 10.27 18.17
N ASP A 105 1.13 11.39 17.75
CA ASP A 105 2.32 11.98 18.37
C ASP A 105 1.91 12.71 19.65
N MET A 106 2.13 12.05 20.79
CA MET A 106 1.65 12.52 22.08
C MET A 106 2.54 13.61 22.69
N ASN A 107 3.85 13.53 22.42
CA ASN A 107 4.87 14.45 22.93
C ASN A 107 5.32 15.51 21.92
N LEU A 108 4.78 15.45 20.69
CA LEU A 108 5.05 16.39 19.59
C LEU A 108 6.52 16.42 19.15
N ASN A 109 7.20 15.29 19.25
CA ASN A 109 8.61 15.18 18.86
C ASN A 109 8.82 14.68 17.43
N GLY A 110 7.74 14.31 16.74
CA GLY A 110 7.78 13.81 15.38
C GLY A 110 8.28 12.36 15.21
N HIS A 111 8.60 11.68 16.30
CA HIS A 111 9.12 10.31 16.31
C HIS A 111 8.14 9.36 16.96
N TYR A 112 8.05 8.13 16.43
CA TYR A 112 7.22 7.11 17.07
C TYR A 112 7.96 6.46 18.23
N GLU A 113 7.42 6.63 19.43
CA GLU A 113 7.89 6.01 20.67
C GLU A 113 6.78 5.16 21.28
N ALA A 114 6.90 3.84 21.15
CA ALA A 114 5.83 2.90 21.53
C ALA A 114 5.38 2.97 23.00
N SER A 115 6.23 3.53 23.89
CA SER A 115 5.92 3.74 25.30
C SER A 115 5.13 5.03 25.58
N ILE A 116 5.12 5.97 24.62
CA ILE A 116 4.54 7.31 24.78
C ILE A 116 3.39 7.49 23.80
N ASP A 117 3.62 7.14 22.54
CA ASP A 117 2.70 7.35 21.43
C ASP A 117 1.68 6.23 21.29
N SER A 118 0.54 6.58 20.75
CA SER A 118 -0.51 5.61 20.48
C SER A 118 -0.52 5.22 19.01
N SER A 119 -0.22 3.95 18.72
CA SER A 119 -0.40 3.42 17.36
C SER A 119 -1.88 3.38 17.02
N VAL A 120 -2.23 3.99 15.90
CA VAL A 120 -3.63 4.12 15.45
C VAL A 120 -3.98 2.99 14.48
N ARG A 121 -3.14 2.79 13.47
CA ARG A 121 -3.36 1.78 12.44
C ARG A 121 -2.09 1.43 11.68
N VAL A 122 -2.00 0.15 11.29
CA VAL A 122 -0.92 -0.35 10.42
C VAL A 122 -1.54 -0.91 9.15
N VAL A 123 -0.94 -0.59 8.01
CA VAL A 123 -1.29 -1.17 6.71
C VAL A 123 -0.06 -1.88 6.15
N ALA A 124 -0.18 -3.18 5.89
CA ALA A 124 0.88 -3.96 5.27
C ALA A 124 0.79 -3.88 3.75
N LEU A 125 1.87 -3.51 3.08
CA LEU A 125 2.01 -3.59 1.62
C LEU A 125 2.59 -4.93 1.19
N ASN A 126 3.67 -5.35 1.86
CA ASN A 126 4.38 -6.59 1.59
C ASN A 126 4.49 -7.45 2.86
N GLN A 127 4.56 -8.77 2.69
CA GLN A 127 4.70 -9.69 3.84
C GLN A 127 6.12 -9.75 4.39
N ASN A 128 7.12 -9.57 3.51
CA ASN A 128 8.54 -9.62 3.85
C ASN A 128 9.29 -8.70 2.90
N VAL A 129 10.26 -7.94 3.41
CA VAL A 129 11.09 -6.99 2.66
C VAL A 129 12.58 -7.31 2.73
N SER A 130 12.97 -8.30 3.52
CA SER A 130 14.36 -8.77 3.58
C SER A 130 14.81 -9.54 2.34
N ASP A 131 13.85 -9.99 1.52
CA ASP A 131 14.08 -10.71 0.28
C ASP A 131 13.38 -9.94 -0.86
N GLU A 132 14.17 -9.34 -1.73
CA GLU A 132 13.69 -8.49 -2.82
C GLU A 132 12.76 -9.26 -3.79
N SER A 133 12.97 -10.56 -3.95
CA SER A 133 12.11 -11.42 -4.77
C SER A 133 10.68 -11.56 -4.22
N LYS A 134 10.49 -11.29 -2.94
CA LYS A 134 9.19 -11.35 -2.24
C LYS A 134 8.45 -10.03 -2.22
N ILE A 135 9.07 -8.95 -2.68
CA ILE A 135 8.41 -7.66 -2.83
C ILE A 135 7.46 -7.73 -4.01
N LYS A 136 6.17 -7.63 -3.74
CA LYS A 136 5.10 -7.67 -4.76
C LYS A 136 4.56 -6.28 -5.08
N VAL A 137 4.64 -5.36 -4.14
CA VAL A 137 4.14 -3.99 -4.27
C VAL A 137 5.29 -3.03 -4.03
N LYS A 138 5.60 -2.22 -5.03
CA LYS A 138 6.51 -1.09 -4.92
C LYS A 138 5.72 0.18 -4.66
N ALA A 139 6.28 1.10 -3.89
CA ALA A 139 5.66 2.38 -3.60
C ALA A 139 6.63 3.52 -3.91
N ARG A 140 6.11 4.62 -4.42
CA ARG A 140 6.85 5.86 -4.69
C ARG A 140 6.09 7.03 -4.10
N TRP A 141 6.83 8.03 -3.63
CA TRP A 141 6.32 9.31 -3.18
C TRP A 141 6.71 10.42 -4.12
N GLU A 142 5.79 11.31 -4.37
CA GLU A 142 6.02 12.55 -5.09
C GLU A 142 5.35 13.69 -4.32
N VAL A 143 6.03 14.81 -4.22
CA VAL A 143 5.45 16.05 -3.69
C VAL A 143 5.19 16.97 -4.87
N CYS A 144 3.96 17.38 -5.02
CA CYS A 144 3.52 18.27 -6.10
C CYS A 144 3.21 19.64 -5.53
N ASP A 145 3.94 20.65 -6.01
CA ASP A 145 3.62 22.03 -5.70
C ASP A 145 2.33 22.43 -6.41
N THR A 146 1.37 22.94 -5.65
CA THR A 146 0.10 23.40 -6.20
C THR A 146 0.22 24.67 -7.05
N LYS A 147 1.31 25.45 -6.87
CA LYS A 147 1.52 26.70 -7.59
C LYS A 147 2.18 26.47 -8.95
N ASN A 148 3.10 25.54 -9.06
CA ASN A 148 3.94 25.36 -10.25
C ASN A 148 3.58 24.12 -11.07
N SER A 149 2.61 23.31 -10.64
CA SER A 149 2.22 22.03 -11.25
C SER A 149 3.41 21.07 -11.47
N SER A 150 4.50 21.28 -10.73
CA SER A 150 5.69 20.44 -10.78
C SER A 150 5.66 19.43 -9.65
N CYS A 151 5.86 18.16 -9.97
CA CYS A 151 6.04 17.12 -8.99
C CYS A 151 7.52 16.76 -8.90
N GLN A 152 8.05 16.70 -7.69
CA GLN A 152 9.40 16.22 -7.42
C GLN A 152 9.31 14.82 -6.86
N ALA A 153 9.97 13.88 -7.52
CA ALA A 153 10.21 12.57 -6.98
C ALA A 153 11.23 12.71 -5.84
N GLU A 154 10.85 12.28 -4.64
CA GLU A 154 11.63 12.36 -3.42
C GLU A 154 11.82 13.76 -2.83
N VAL A 155 11.20 13.96 -1.69
CA VAL A 155 11.61 15.04 -0.80
C VAL A 155 12.76 14.52 0.04
N LYS A 156 13.99 14.77 -0.40
CA LYS A 156 15.19 14.47 0.37
C LYS A 156 15.09 15.12 1.75
N GLY A 157 15.25 14.30 2.79
CA GLY A 157 15.24 14.76 4.17
C GLY A 157 13.86 14.92 4.80
N SER A 158 12.76 14.52 4.15
CA SER A 158 11.48 14.44 4.83
C SER A 158 11.41 13.18 5.67
N LYS A 159 11.21 13.34 6.95
CA LYS A 159 11.17 12.24 7.91
C LYS A 159 9.75 11.80 8.27
N ASN A 160 8.80 12.73 8.24
CA ASN A 160 7.44 12.49 8.70
C ASN A 160 6.39 13.12 7.81
N LEU A 161 5.32 12.40 7.63
CA LEU A 161 4.09 12.85 6.98
C LEU A 161 2.98 12.80 8.02
N GLY A 162 2.01 13.67 7.94
CA GLY A 162 0.92 13.56 8.89
C GLY A 162 -0.22 14.53 8.69
N PHE A 163 -1.23 14.32 9.50
CA PHE A 163 -2.40 15.18 9.60
C PHE A 163 -2.33 16.00 10.87
N MET A 164 -2.55 17.30 10.73
CA MET A 164 -2.65 18.22 11.84
C MET A 164 -4.06 18.21 12.43
N PRO A 165 -4.26 18.73 13.66
CA PRO A 165 -5.58 18.80 14.28
C PRO A 165 -6.66 19.52 13.46
N ASN A 166 -6.26 20.45 12.59
CA ASN A 166 -7.17 21.13 11.65
C ASN A 166 -7.53 20.29 10.41
N GLY A 167 -7.02 19.07 10.32
CA GLY A 167 -7.24 18.14 9.21
C GLY A 167 -6.40 18.39 7.96
N GLN A 168 -5.51 19.39 7.97
CA GLN A 168 -4.57 19.62 6.87
C GLN A 168 -3.44 18.60 6.90
N PHE A 169 -2.91 18.29 5.72
CA PHE A 169 -1.76 17.40 5.56
C PHE A 169 -0.47 18.20 5.51
N GLY A 170 0.55 17.67 6.15
CA GLY A 170 1.85 18.30 6.23
C GLY A 170 3.01 17.32 6.08
N LEU A 171 4.16 17.89 5.80
CA LEU A 171 5.45 17.23 5.69
C LEU A 171 6.41 17.86 6.67
N GLY A 172 7.02 17.06 7.53
CA GLY A 172 8.05 17.47 8.47
C GLY A 172 9.45 17.25 7.92
N TYR A 173 10.27 18.26 8.01
CA TYR A 173 11.68 18.28 7.60
C TYR A 173 12.61 18.44 8.79
N GLY A 174 13.86 17.99 8.63
CA GLY A 174 14.90 18.15 9.63
C GLY A 174 15.05 16.93 10.56
N GLU A 175 16.06 16.97 11.42
CA GLU A 175 16.40 15.84 12.30
C GLU A 175 15.33 15.56 13.34
N ASN A 176 14.64 16.60 13.79
CA ASN A 176 13.58 16.52 14.81
C ASN A 176 12.20 16.85 14.24
N ALA A 177 12.04 16.86 12.91
CA ALA A 177 10.81 17.29 12.25
C ALA A 177 10.32 18.69 12.68
N ASP A 178 11.24 19.59 13.02
CA ASP A 178 10.92 20.91 13.57
C ASP A 178 10.29 21.84 12.52
N ASN A 179 10.53 21.58 11.26
CA ASN A 179 10.05 22.41 10.14
C ASN A 179 8.91 21.71 9.42
N TRP A 180 7.69 22.10 9.68
CA TRP A 180 6.50 21.58 9.03
C TRP A 180 6.02 22.50 7.91
N VAL A 181 5.81 21.90 6.74
CA VAL A 181 5.12 22.53 5.61
C VAL A 181 3.71 21.95 5.55
N ILE A 182 2.73 22.73 6.01
CA ILE A 182 1.34 22.28 6.18
C ILE A 182 0.47 22.96 5.14
N GLY A 183 -0.39 22.19 4.46
CA GLY A 183 -1.44 22.71 3.58
C GLY A 183 -0.94 23.42 2.31
N GLN A 184 0.31 23.23 1.89
CA GLN A 184 0.89 23.94 0.75
C GLN A 184 1.07 23.06 -0.50
N SER A 185 1.28 21.76 -0.31
CA SER A 185 1.58 20.83 -1.39
C SER A 185 0.62 19.67 -1.42
N SER A 186 0.41 19.09 -2.58
CA SER A 186 -0.23 17.79 -2.73
C SER A 186 0.81 16.69 -2.67
N TYR A 187 0.45 15.57 -2.07
CA TYR A 187 1.31 14.39 -1.95
C TYR A 187 0.73 13.26 -2.78
N VAL A 188 1.55 12.65 -3.58
CA VAL A 188 1.16 11.56 -4.46
C VAL A 188 1.89 10.31 -4.03
N ILE A 189 1.13 9.24 -3.78
CA ILE A 189 1.69 7.91 -3.56
C ILE A 189 1.29 7.05 -4.75
N GLU A 190 2.28 6.56 -5.47
CA GLU A 190 2.09 5.57 -6.53
C GLU A 190 2.42 4.19 -6.01
N LEU A 191 1.45 3.29 -6.04
CA LEU A 191 1.65 1.86 -5.82
C LEU A 191 1.70 1.17 -7.17
N LEU A 192 2.69 0.32 -7.38
CA LEU A 192 2.87 -0.45 -8.62
C LEU A 192 3.23 -1.91 -8.32
N ASP A 193 2.83 -2.81 -9.22
CA ASP A 193 3.20 -4.20 -9.11
C ASP A 193 4.67 -4.41 -9.53
N SER A 194 5.40 -5.24 -8.79
CA SER A 194 6.83 -5.46 -9.04
C SER A 194 7.13 -6.17 -10.36
N LYS A 195 6.20 -7.04 -10.84
CA LYS A 195 6.33 -7.79 -12.09
C LYS A 195 5.69 -7.05 -13.27
N TYR A 196 4.58 -6.38 -13.03
CA TYR A 196 3.78 -5.69 -14.05
C TYR A 196 3.69 -4.20 -13.74
N ALA A 197 4.73 -3.44 -14.06
CA ALA A 197 4.86 -2.01 -13.71
C ALA A 197 3.74 -1.12 -14.30
N GLN A 198 3.06 -1.57 -15.36
CA GLN A 198 1.88 -0.91 -15.92
C GLN A 198 0.65 -1.02 -15.00
N ILE A 199 0.62 -2.02 -14.09
CA ILE A 199 -0.42 -2.15 -13.08
C ILE A 199 -0.04 -1.28 -11.89
N LYS A 200 -0.65 -0.11 -11.83
CA LYS A 200 -0.34 0.90 -10.81
C LYS A 200 -1.59 1.66 -10.38
N ARG A 201 -1.53 2.25 -9.19
CA ARG A 201 -2.57 3.09 -8.62
C ARG A 201 -1.95 4.27 -7.92
N ARG A 202 -2.50 5.47 -8.11
CA ARG A 202 -2.06 6.69 -7.43
C ARG A 202 -3.11 7.17 -6.45
N ILE A 203 -2.65 7.48 -5.25
CA ILE A 203 -3.41 8.16 -4.21
C ILE A 203 -2.85 9.57 -4.10
N VAL A 204 -3.69 10.56 -4.21
CA VAL A 204 -3.33 11.96 -4.03
C VAL A 204 -3.91 12.43 -2.71
N ILE A 205 -3.09 13.06 -1.89
CA ILE A 205 -3.52 13.74 -0.68
C ILE A 205 -3.42 15.24 -0.96
N SER A 206 -4.56 15.91 -0.97
CA SER A 206 -4.63 17.35 -1.21
C SER A 206 -4.05 18.14 -0.04
N PRO A 207 -3.70 19.43 -0.22
CA PRO A 207 -3.26 20.31 0.88
C PRO A 207 -4.25 20.38 2.03
N SER A 208 -5.55 20.28 1.74
CA SER A 208 -6.62 20.22 2.75
C SER A 208 -6.71 18.90 3.51
N GLY A 209 -5.85 17.92 3.19
CA GLY A 209 -5.80 16.61 3.81
C GLY A 209 -6.82 15.60 3.28
N LYS A 210 -7.49 15.87 2.14
CA LYS A 210 -8.42 14.92 1.55
C LYS A 210 -7.68 13.93 0.65
N PRO A 211 -7.66 12.63 0.95
CA PRO A 211 -7.12 11.62 0.06
C PRO A 211 -8.14 11.23 -1.01
N PHE A 212 -7.67 11.00 -2.24
CA PHE A 212 -8.48 10.54 -3.36
C PHE A 212 -7.63 9.78 -4.37
N PHE A 213 -8.28 8.94 -5.20
CA PHE A 213 -7.60 8.28 -6.30
C PHE A 213 -7.53 9.20 -7.52
N MET A 214 -6.35 9.30 -8.10
CA MET A 214 -6.19 9.93 -9.39
C MET A 214 -6.60 8.94 -10.48
N GLN A 215 -7.56 9.32 -11.32
CA GLN A 215 -7.86 8.59 -12.55
C GLN A 215 -6.82 8.99 -13.61
N TRP A 216 -6.28 7.99 -14.30
CA TRP A 216 -5.47 8.24 -15.47
C TRP A 216 -6.39 8.63 -16.61
N THR A 217 -6.19 9.82 -17.15
CA THR A 217 -6.47 10.07 -18.57
C THR A 217 -5.19 9.69 -19.30
N GLU A 218 -5.24 8.60 -20.09
CA GLU A 218 -4.18 8.26 -21.05
C GLU A 218 -3.93 9.37 -22.05
#